data_07e719026459e885240a59fad38149bf
#
_entry.id   07e719026459e885240a59fad38149bf
#
_cell.length_a   1.000
_cell.length_b   1.000
_cell.length_c   1.000
_cell.angle_alpha   90.00
_cell.angle_beta   90.00
_cell.angle_gamma   90.00
#
_symmetry.space_group_name_H-M   'P 1'
#
loop_
_entity.id
_entity.type
_entity.pdbx_description
1 polymer ?
#
loop_
_entity_poly.entity_id
_entity_poly.type
_entity_poly.pdbx_seq_one_letter_code
_entity_poly.pdbx_strand_id
1 'polypeptide(L)'
;MLLRLDAGDRYLRFGYAATDEQVGRYVDALDFRRDDLFGIFNRRLRLIALAHLAAGSALECGACAEFGVSVDPASRGRGYGTLLFERAVRHARNEGVELLFIHALSENAAMLHIARRAGATLEPAGSETEAYLRLPPATLDSRMAELVEQQVAETDFLLKRQARQFRRFLATVQEVRQGVREARAHCAP
;
A
#
# COMPACT_ATOMS: atom_id res chain seq x y z
N MET A 1 -1.56 9.09 -3.11
CA MET A 1 -2.13 8.60 -1.82
C MET A 1 -1.42 9.28 -0.66
N LEU A 2 -0.11 9.25 -0.55
CA LEU A 2 0.65 9.86 0.56
C LEU A 2 0.37 11.36 0.77
N LEU A 3 0.22 12.15 -0.30
CA LEU A 3 -0.15 13.56 -0.21
C LEU A 3 -1.55 13.84 0.39
N ARG A 4 -2.39 12.82 0.58
CA ARG A 4 -3.71 12.94 1.24
C ARG A 4 -3.68 12.57 2.73
N LEU A 5 -2.55 12.12 3.22
CA LEU A 5 -2.34 11.90 4.64
C LEU A 5 -2.31 13.25 5.36
N ASP A 6 -2.95 13.34 6.50
CA ASP A 6 -2.84 14.50 7.37
C ASP A 6 -1.46 14.59 8.06
N ALA A 7 -1.21 15.64 8.79
CA ALA A 7 0.08 15.88 9.45
C ALA A 7 0.41 14.79 10.50
N GLY A 8 -0.59 14.30 11.24
CA GLY A 8 -0.41 13.21 12.21
C GLY A 8 -0.07 11.89 11.52
N ASP A 9 -0.73 11.58 10.43
CA ASP A 9 -0.46 10.38 9.65
C ASP A 9 0.93 10.40 8.99
N ARG A 10 1.36 11.57 8.50
CA ARG A 10 2.70 11.74 7.96
C ARG A 10 3.75 11.59 9.05
N TYR A 11 3.48 12.14 10.23
CA TYR A 11 4.34 11.98 11.39
C TYR A 11 4.50 10.50 11.77
N LEU A 12 3.39 9.75 11.87
CA LEU A 12 3.44 8.32 12.15
C LEU A 12 4.14 7.49 11.06
N ARG A 13 4.16 7.97 9.81
CA ARG A 13 4.76 7.25 8.68
C ARG A 13 6.24 7.57 8.48
N PHE A 14 6.64 8.81 8.71
CA PHE A 14 7.98 9.32 8.38
C PHE A 14 8.82 9.70 9.60
N GLY A 15 8.25 9.65 10.81
CA GLY A 15 8.91 10.12 12.03
C GLY A 15 8.85 11.64 12.21
N TYR A 16 8.31 12.38 11.23
CA TYR A 16 8.14 13.84 11.25
C TYR A 16 6.95 14.28 10.39
N ALA A 17 6.43 15.49 10.64
CA ALA A 17 5.32 16.06 9.87
C ALA A 17 5.80 16.49 8.46
N ALA A 18 5.98 15.51 7.57
CA ALA A 18 6.52 15.71 6.24
C ALA A 18 5.67 16.67 5.39
N THR A 19 6.31 17.65 4.73
CA THR A 19 5.66 18.55 3.76
C THR A 19 5.36 17.84 2.45
N ASP A 20 4.56 18.45 1.56
CA ASP A 20 4.26 17.89 0.25
C ASP A 20 5.52 17.70 -0.61
N GLU A 21 6.49 18.64 -0.52
CA GLU A 21 7.77 18.53 -1.21
C GLU A 21 8.61 17.37 -0.67
N GLN A 22 8.60 17.13 0.64
CA GLN A 22 9.32 16.02 1.25
C GLN A 22 8.71 14.67 0.86
N VAL A 23 7.38 14.59 0.84
CA VAL A 23 6.67 13.41 0.32
C VAL A 23 6.95 13.21 -1.17
N GLY A 24 7.02 14.28 -1.95
CA GLY A 24 7.42 14.23 -3.37
C GLY A 24 8.83 13.65 -3.53
N ARG A 25 9.81 14.20 -2.82
CA ARG A 25 11.19 13.69 -2.84
C ARG A 25 11.30 12.22 -2.42
N TYR A 26 10.54 11.80 -1.41
CA TYR A 26 10.48 10.39 -1.03
C TYR A 26 9.99 9.50 -2.18
N VAL A 27 8.94 9.93 -2.89
CA VAL A 27 8.41 9.18 -4.04
C VAL A 27 9.39 9.17 -5.21
N ASP A 28 10.04 10.29 -5.49
CA ASP A 28 11.03 10.42 -6.57
C ASP A 28 12.32 9.62 -6.29
N ALA A 29 12.61 9.35 -5.02
CA ALA A 29 13.77 8.56 -4.60
C ALA A 29 13.52 7.03 -4.61
N LEU A 30 12.28 6.58 -4.87
CA LEU A 30 11.98 5.14 -4.96
C LEU A 30 12.71 4.51 -6.15
N ASP A 31 13.47 3.47 -5.89
CA ASP A 31 14.13 2.68 -6.92
C ASP A 31 13.37 1.37 -7.15
N PHE A 32 12.48 1.36 -8.14
CA PHE A 32 11.68 0.17 -8.50
C PHE A 32 12.48 -1.06 -8.96
N ARG A 33 13.80 -0.99 -9.00
CA ARG A 33 14.67 -2.17 -9.21
C ARG A 33 15.03 -2.86 -7.90
N ARG A 34 14.86 -2.16 -6.79
CA ARG A 34 15.26 -2.60 -5.45
C ARG A 34 14.10 -2.56 -4.46
N ASP A 35 13.13 -1.67 -4.70
CA ASP A 35 12.02 -1.41 -3.82
C ASP A 35 10.75 -2.03 -4.37
N ASP A 36 10.01 -2.73 -3.52
CA ASP A 36 8.72 -3.29 -3.88
C ASP A 36 7.56 -2.48 -3.28
N LEU A 37 6.56 -2.20 -4.09
CA LEU A 37 5.38 -1.48 -3.71
C LEU A 37 4.13 -2.34 -3.84
N PHE A 38 3.38 -2.46 -2.76
CA PHE A 38 2.10 -3.17 -2.72
C PHE A 38 0.97 -2.20 -2.50
N GLY A 39 0.00 -2.16 -3.42
CA GLY A 39 -1.11 -1.22 -3.37
C GLY A 39 -2.47 -1.89 -3.34
N ILE A 40 -3.40 -1.32 -2.55
CA ILE A 40 -4.81 -1.70 -2.58
C ILE A 40 -5.62 -0.58 -3.21
N PHE A 41 -6.37 -0.90 -4.26
CA PHE A 41 -7.25 0.02 -4.96
C PHE A 41 -8.71 -0.28 -4.63
N ASN A 42 -9.49 0.77 -4.39
CA ASN A 42 -10.93 0.65 -4.23
C ASN A 42 -11.64 0.47 -5.60
N ARG A 43 -12.98 0.29 -5.59
CA ARG A 43 -13.80 0.13 -6.80
C ARG A 43 -13.77 1.34 -7.76
N ARG A 44 -13.25 2.50 -7.31
CA ARG A 44 -13.07 3.70 -8.13
C ARG A 44 -11.64 3.83 -8.67
N LEU A 45 -10.81 2.80 -8.50
CA LEU A 45 -9.37 2.81 -8.80
C LEU A 45 -8.60 3.93 -8.07
N ARG A 46 -9.03 4.26 -6.87
CA ARG A 46 -8.27 5.13 -5.97
C ARG A 46 -7.41 4.24 -5.08
N LEU A 47 -6.13 4.53 -5.01
CA LEU A 47 -5.19 3.86 -4.10
C LEU A 47 -5.56 4.26 -2.66
N ILE A 48 -5.91 3.27 -1.83
CA ILE A 48 -6.40 3.45 -0.45
C ILE A 48 -5.47 2.87 0.61
N ALA A 49 -4.55 2.01 0.23
CA ALA A 49 -3.48 1.54 1.08
C ALA A 49 -2.23 1.27 0.23
N LEU A 50 -1.06 1.54 0.79
CA LEU A 50 0.23 1.39 0.14
C LEU A 50 1.23 0.86 1.15
N ALA A 51 1.93 -0.21 0.82
CA ALA A 51 3.12 -0.66 1.52
C ALA A 51 4.35 -0.48 0.63
N HIS A 52 5.47 -0.18 1.25
CA HIS A 52 6.79 -0.10 0.66
C HIS A 52 7.69 -1.10 1.39
N LEU A 53 8.34 -1.94 0.64
CA LEU A 53 9.40 -2.84 1.07
C LEU A 53 10.69 -2.35 0.42
N ALA A 54 11.52 -1.69 1.19
CA ALA A 54 12.80 -1.16 0.73
C ALA A 54 13.90 -2.21 0.97
N ALA A 55 14.65 -2.56 -0.08
CA ALA A 55 15.79 -3.45 0.07
C ALA A 55 16.90 -2.75 0.87
N GLY A 56 17.37 -3.40 1.93
CA GLY A 56 18.50 -2.92 2.72
C GLY A 56 19.80 -2.92 1.91
N SER A 57 20.75 -2.10 2.36
CA SER A 57 22.11 -2.14 1.80
C SER A 57 22.79 -3.44 2.20
N ALA A 58 23.28 -4.19 1.22
CA ALA A 58 24.04 -5.42 1.46
C ALA A 58 25.30 -5.19 2.31
N LEU A 59 25.76 -3.95 2.39
CA LEU A 59 26.92 -3.56 3.20
C LEU A 59 26.57 -3.42 4.70
N GLU A 60 25.29 -3.16 5.02
CA GLU A 60 24.88 -2.89 6.40
C GLU A 60 24.27 -4.10 7.10
N CYS A 61 23.51 -4.93 6.39
CA CYS A 61 22.79 -6.05 7.03
C CYS A 61 22.61 -7.32 6.16
N GLY A 62 23.26 -7.42 5.01
CA GLY A 62 23.14 -8.60 4.15
C GLY A 62 21.75 -8.72 3.52
N ALA A 63 21.04 -9.82 3.78
CA ALA A 63 19.72 -10.09 3.25
C ALA A 63 18.62 -9.48 4.14
N CYS A 64 18.51 -8.15 4.14
CA CYS A 64 17.49 -7.46 4.93
C CYS A 64 16.64 -6.49 4.09
N ALA A 65 15.46 -6.16 4.61
CA ALA A 65 14.57 -5.16 4.03
C ALA A 65 13.85 -4.36 5.13
N GLU A 66 13.42 -3.15 4.81
CA GLU A 66 12.60 -2.32 5.68
C GLU A 66 11.17 -2.25 5.15
N PHE A 67 10.21 -2.35 6.07
CA PHE A 67 8.79 -2.29 5.74
C PHE A 67 8.14 -1.01 6.27
N GLY A 68 7.39 -0.34 5.40
CA GLY A 68 6.53 0.77 5.77
C GLY A 68 5.16 0.69 5.12
N VAL A 69 4.11 1.08 5.83
CA VAL A 69 2.74 1.03 5.32
C VAL A 69 1.95 2.29 5.64
N SER A 70 1.07 2.68 4.74
CA SER A 70 0.11 3.76 4.94
C SER A 70 -1.27 3.32 4.47
N VAL A 71 -2.30 3.63 5.27
CA VAL A 71 -3.71 3.35 4.95
C VAL A 71 -4.49 4.65 5.01
N ASP A 72 -5.22 4.96 3.94
CA ASP A 72 -6.13 6.12 3.87
C ASP A 72 -7.07 6.10 5.09
N PRO A 73 -7.22 7.20 5.86
CA PRO A 73 -8.00 7.26 7.09
C PRO A 73 -9.42 6.69 6.94
N ALA A 74 -10.11 7.00 5.85
CA ALA A 74 -11.45 6.48 5.57
C ALA A 74 -11.50 4.96 5.29
N SER A 75 -10.36 4.32 5.18
CA SER A 75 -10.23 2.89 4.87
C SER A 75 -9.63 2.07 6.01
N ARG A 76 -9.29 2.68 7.14
CA ARG A 76 -8.75 2.01 8.33
C ARG A 76 -9.77 1.07 9.00
N GLY A 77 -9.28 0.23 9.90
CA GLY A 77 -10.11 -0.74 10.64
C GLY A 77 -10.60 -1.93 9.79
N ARG A 78 -10.14 -2.05 8.54
CA ARG A 78 -10.55 -3.12 7.59
C ARG A 78 -9.46 -4.16 7.34
N GLY A 79 -8.39 -4.16 8.13
CA GLY A 79 -7.30 -5.13 8.00
C GLY A 79 -6.34 -4.89 6.84
N TYR A 80 -6.45 -3.79 6.08
CA TYR A 80 -5.59 -3.55 4.92
C TYR A 80 -4.10 -3.43 5.25
N GLY A 81 -3.75 -2.84 6.40
CA GLY A 81 -2.36 -2.80 6.87
C GLY A 81 -1.79 -4.18 7.12
N THR A 82 -2.54 -5.04 7.80
CA THR A 82 -2.16 -6.44 8.06
C THR A 82 -2.02 -7.22 6.75
N LEU A 83 -3.00 -7.10 5.84
CA LEU A 83 -2.96 -7.77 4.54
C LEU A 83 -1.71 -7.39 3.72
N LEU A 84 -1.38 -6.10 3.67
CA LEU A 84 -0.19 -5.62 2.97
C LEU A 84 1.09 -6.09 3.65
N PHE A 85 1.11 -6.14 4.98
CA PHE A 85 2.24 -6.67 5.74
C PHE A 85 2.48 -8.15 5.44
N GLU A 86 1.44 -8.98 5.54
CA GLU A 86 1.51 -10.42 5.25
C GLU A 86 2.00 -10.69 3.82
N ARG A 87 1.55 -9.88 2.86
CA ARG A 87 1.99 -9.95 1.47
C ARG A 87 3.47 -9.57 1.32
N ALA A 88 3.90 -8.47 1.94
CA ALA A 88 5.29 -8.02 1.91
C ALA A 88 6.23 -9.04 2.58
N VAL A 89 5.83 -9.62 3.72
CA VAL A 89 6.58 -10.68 4.41
C VAL A 89 6.78 -11.91 3.52
N ARG A 90 5.72 -12.35 2.81
CA ARG A 90 5.80 -13.50 1.91
C ARG A 90 6.73 -13.21 0.72
N HIS A 91 6.59 -12.02 0.12
CA HIS A 91 7.44 -11.58 -0.96
C HIS A 91 8.91 -11.48 -0.52
N ALA A 92 9.19 -10.75 0.55
CA ALA A 92 10.54 -10.63 1.12
C ALA A 92 11.20 -11.99 1.38
N ARG A 93 10.44 -12.91 1.97
CA ARG A 93 10.89 -14.29 2.18
C ARG A 93 11.26 -15.00 0.87
N ASN A 94 10.45 -14.85 -0.19
CA ASN A 94 10.67 -15.50 -1.48
C ASN A 94 11.84 -14.88 -2.25
N GLU A 95 12.14 -13.58 -2.00
CA GLU A 95 13.32 -12.87 -2.48
C GLU A 95 14.58 -13.13 -1.64
N GLY A 96 14.48 -13.98 -0.60
CA GLY A 96 15.64 -14.39 0.20
C GLY A 96 16.00 -13.40 1.32
N VAL A 97 15.10 -12.50 1.68
CA VAL A 97 15.27 -11.63 2.86
C VAL A 97 15.18 -12.49 4.11
N GLU A 98 16.18 -12.38 4.99
CA GLU A 98 16.27 -13.10 6.26
C GLU A 98 15.76 -12.27 7.44
N LEU A 99 15.87 -10.94 7.34
CA LEU A 99 15.53 -10.01 8.39
C LEU A 99 14.72 -8.83 7.86
N LEU A 100 13.48 -8.69 8.36
CA LEU A 100 12.61 -7.57 8.04
C LEU A 100 12.59 -6.57 9.20
N PHE A 101 12.99 -5.33 8.91
CA PHE A 101 12.96 -4.21 9.85
C PHE A 101 11.65 -3.43 9.71
N ILE A 102 11.19 -2.92 10.84
CA ILE A 102 10.03 -2.03 10.93
C ILE A 102 10.39 -0.92 11.90
N HIS A 103 10.60 0.27 11.39
CA HIS A 103 10.77 1.46 12.21
C HIS A 103 9.41 2.12 12.45
N ALA A 104 9.01 2.27 13.70
CA ALA A 104 7.74 2.88 14.05
C ALA A 104 7.89 3.77 15.29
N LEU A 105 7.19 4.89 15.31
CA LEU A 105 7.04 5.66 16.54
C LEU A 105 6.36 4.81 17.61
N SER A 106 6.80 4.93 18.87
CA SER A 106 6.26 4.14 19.98
C SER A 106 4.76 4.34 20.21
N GLU A 107 4.22 5.48 19.75
CA GLU A 107 2.78 5.79 19.74
C GLU A 107 2.01 5.20 18.54
N ASN A 108 2.71 4.64 17.54
CA ASN A 108 2.06 3.99 16.40
C ASN A 108 1.53 2.61 16.77
N ALA A 109 0.52 2.59 17.65
CA ALA A 109 -0.06 1.36 18.18
C ALA A 109 -0.54 0.39 17.07
N ALA A 110 -1.01 0.92 15.94
CA ALA A 110 -1.47 0.09 14.82
C ALA A 110 -0.32 -0.70 14.18
N MET A 111 0.82 -0.04 13.93
CA MET A 111 1.99 -0.71 13.34
C MET A 111 2.62 -1.70 14.31
N LEU A 112 2.76 -1.30 15.58
CA LEU A 112 3.29 -2.17 16.63
C LEU A 112 2.38 -3.39 16.87
N HIS A 113 1.07 -3.25 16.74
CA HIS A 113 0.14 -4.39 16.80
C HIS A 113 0.36 -5.37 15.65
N ILE A 114 0.54 -4.87 14.42
CA ILE A 114 0.84 -5.72 13.25
C ILE A 114 2.15 -6.47 13.46
N ALA A 115 3.21 -5.78 13.88
CA ALA A 115 4.52 -6.37 14.15
C ALA A 115 4.47 -7.47 15.24
N ARG A 116 3.83 -7.18 16.39
CA ARG A 116 3.65 -8.17 17.47
C ARG A 116 2.89 -9.40 17.03
N ARG A 117 1.81 -9.20 16.28
CA ARG A 117 0.98 -10.32 15.78
C ARG A 117 1.75 -11.22 14.82
N ALA A 118 2.71 -10.66 14.08
CA ALA A 118 3.60 -11.42 13.20
C ALA A 118 4.74 -12.14 13.93
N GLY A 119 4.91 -11.91 15.23
CA GLY A 119 5.99 -12.50 16.01
C GLY A 119 7.31 -11.72 15.94
N ALA A 120 7.27 -10.43 15.55
CA ALA A 120 8.45 -9.60 15.55
C ALA A 120 8.93 -9.31 16.99
N THR A 121 10.25 -9.26 17.16
CA THR A 121 10.88 -8.74 18.37
C THR A 121 10.81 -7.22 18.33
N LEU A 122 10.39 -6.58 19.44
CA LEU A 122 10.28 -5.14 19.54
C LEU A 122 11.31 -4.63 20.55
N GLU A 123 12.09 -3.63 20.14
CA GLU A 123 13.09 -2.97 20.97
C GLU A 123 12.78 -1.48 21.04
N PRO A 124 12.40 -0.95 22.23
CA PRO A 124 12.20 0.47 22.40
C PRO A 124 13.51 1.25 22.25
N ALA A 125 13.49 2.29 21.41
CA ALA A 125 14.61 3.19 21.16
C ALA A 125 14.15 4.65 21.31
N GLY A 126 13.98 5.10 22.55
CA GLY A 126 13.50 6.45 22.86
C GLY A 126 12.04 6.69 22.44
N SER A 127 11.81 7.63 21.52
CA SER A 127 10.47 7.91 20.95
C SER A 127 10.06 6.91 19.87
N GLU A 128 10.97 6.07 19.41
CA GLU A 128 10.76 5.07 18.36
C GLU A 128 10.81 3.66 18.96
N THR A 129 10.28 2.72 18.21
CA THR A 129 10.39 1.29 18.48
C THR A 129 10.85 0.64 17.20
N GLU A 130 11.99 -0.03 17.30
CA GLU A 130 12.49 -0.91 16.24
C GLU A 130 11.89 -2.30 16.42
N ALA A 131 11.37 -2.85 15.33
CA ALA A 131 10.88 -4.22 15.36
C ALA A 131 11.58 -5.01 14.26
N TYR A 132 11.98 -6.25 14.58
CA TYR A 132 12.62 -7.13 13.62
C TYR A 132 11.87 -8.45 13.55
N LEU A 133 11.63 -8.88 12.33
CA LEU A 133 11.04 -10.18 12.05
C LEU A 133 12.04 -11.04 11.28
N ARG A 134 12.47 -12.14 11.87
CA ARG A 134 13.26 -13.16 11.17
C ARG A 134 12.36 -13.96 10.25
N LEU A 135 12.73 -14.03 8.97
CA LEU A 135 11.98 -14.75 7.96
C LEU A 135 12.59 -16.14 7.75
N PRO A 136 11.76 -17.21 7.76
CA PRO A 136 12.24 -18.53 7.39
C PRO A 136 12.56 -18.58 5.89
N PRO A 137 13.42 -19.51 5.43
CA PRO A 137 13.74 -19.62 4.01
C PRO A 137 12.49 -19.86 3.15
N ALA A 138 12.54 -19.44 1.89
CA ALA A 138 11.49 -19.66 0.92
C ALA A 138 11.18 -21.15 0.74
N THR A 139 9.91 -21.49 0.56
CA THR A 139 9.45 -22.84 0.22
C THR A 139 8.71 -22.82 -1.11
N LEU A 140 8.54 -23.99 -1.72
CA LEU A 140 7.73 -24.10 -2.95
C LEU A 140 6.31 -23.61 -2.69
N ASP A 141 5.72 -23.94 -1.54
CA ASP A 141 4.38 -23.49 -1.18
C ASP A 141 4.29 -21.97 -1.05
N SER A 142 5.31 -21.31 -0.47
CA SER A 142 5.32 -19.85 -0.36
C SER A 142 5.39 -19.16 -1.72
N ARG A 143 6.17 -19.70 -2.65
CA ARG A 143 6.29 -19.19 -4.02
C ARG A 143 5.00 -19.40 -4.83
N MET A 144 4.40 -20.58 -4.70
CA MET A 144 3.11 -20.88 -5.36
C MET A 144 2.00 -19.97 -4.81
N ALA A 145 1.93 -19.76 -3.49
CA ALA A 145 0.97 -18.87 -2.89
C ALA A 145 1.11 -17.42 -3.39
N GLU A 146 2.33 -16.93 -3.54
CA GLU A 146 2.61 -15.60 -4.07
C GLU A 146 2.15 -15.46 -5.52
N LEU A 147 2.44 -16.44 -6.38
CA LEU A 147 1.97 -16.45 -7.76
C LEU A 147 0.45 -16.39 -7.86
N VAL A 148 -0.26 -17.15 -7.04
CA VAL A 148 -1.73 -17.14 -6.99
C VAL A 148 -2.24 -15.78 -6.54
N GLU A 149 -1.66 -15.20 -5.48
CA GLU A 149 -2.05 -13.86 -5.02
C GLU A 149 -1.82 -12.78 -6.07
N GLN A 150 -0.70 -12.85 -6.79
CA GLN A 150 -0.41 -11.89 -7.85
C GLN A 150 -1.46 -11.99 -8.96
N GLN A 151 -1.81 -13.19 -9.42
CA GLN A 151 -2.84 -13.41 -10.44
C GLN A 151 -4.22 -12.90 -9.97
N VAL A 152 -4.59 -13.16 -8.72
CA VAL A 152 -5.85 -12.66 -8.14
C VAL A 152 -5.85 -11.12 -8.08
N ALA A 153 -4.75 -10.51 -7.66
CA ALA A 153 -4.64 -9.06 -7.57
C ALA A 153 -4.72 -8.37 -8.95
N GLU A 154 -4.05 -8.94 -9.96
CA GLU A 154 -4.10 -8.45 -11.36
C GLU A 154 -5.52 -8.58 -11.94
N THR A 155 -6.16 -9.73 -11.73
CA THR A 155 -7.53 -9.97 -12.18
C THR A 155 -8.51 -9.00 -11.52
N ASP A 156 -8.44 -8.80 -10.21
CA ASP A 156 -9.27 -7.84 -9.47
C ASP A 156 -9.07 -6.40 -9.98
N PHE A 157 -7.81 -6.01 -10.23
CA PHE A 157 -7.51 -4.70 -10.81
C PHE A 157 -8.09 -4.51 -12.20
N LEU A 158 -7.96 -5.51 -13.08
CA LEU A 158 -8.51 -5.49 -14.44
C LEU A 158 -10.04 -5.38 -14.41
N LEU A 159 -10.72 -6.16 -13.57
CA LEU A 159 -12.17 -6.09 -13.38
C LEU A 159 -12.63 -4.72 -12.90
N LYS A 160 -11.94 -4.13 -11.94
CA LYS A 160 -12.20 -2.77 -11.46
C LYS A 160 -12.02 -1.72 -12.56
N ARG A 161 -10.99 -1.89 -13.41
CA ARG A 161 -10.70 -1.01 -14.55
C ARG A 161 -11.81 -1.08 -15.59
N GLN A 162 -12.25 -2.28 -15.96
CA GLN A 162 -13.36 -2.47 -16.90
C GLN A 162 -14.68 -1.91 -16.35
N ALA A 163 -15.01 -2.18 -15.09
CA ALA A 163 -16.21 -1.65 -14.44
C ALA A 163 -16.22 -0.12 -14.37
N ARG A 164 -15.04 0.51 -14.24
CA ARG A 164 -14.90 1.97 -14.29
C ARG A 164 -15.12 2.54 -15.69
N GLN A 165 -14.57 1.89 -16.71
CA GLN A 165 -14.77 2.28 -18.12
C GLN A 165 -16.25 2.17 -18.50
N PHE A 166 -16.91 1.05 -18.14
CA PHE A 166 -18.33 0.84 -18.42
C PHE A 166 -19.22 1.89 -17.75
N ARG A 167 -18.95 2.23 -16.48
CA ARG A 167 -19.67 3.30 -15.79
C ARG A 167 -19.49 4.68 -16.43
N ARG A 168 -18.29 4.99 -16.93
CA ARG A 168 -18.06 6.23 -17.68
C ARG A 168 -18.84 6.25 -18.98
N PHE A 169 -18.83 5.16 -19.72
CA PHE A 169 -19.63 5.02 -20.95
C PHE A 169 -21.11 5.23 -20.67
N LEU A 170 -21.67 4.59 -19.65
CA LEU A 170 -23.08 4.79 -19.28
C LEU A 170 -23.39 6.24 -18.89
N ALA A 171 -22.52 6.92 -18.16
CA ALA A 171 -22.67 8.33 -17.81
C ALA A 171 -22.74 9.21 -19.07
N THR A 172 -21.82 9.01 -20.02
CA THR A 172 -21.80 9.74 -21.29
C THR A 172 -23.10 9.49 -22.10
N VAL A 173 -23.57 8.25 -22.15
CA VAL A 173 -24.85 7.94 -22.83
C VAL A 173 -26.04 8.63 -22.15
N GLN A 174 -26.04 8.73 -20.82
CA GLN A 174 -27.09 9.44 -20.08
C GLN A 174 -27.05 10.95 -20.34
N GLU A 175 -25.86 11.57 -20.36
CA GLU A 175 -25.68 13.00 -20.70
C GLU A 175 -26.20 13.30 -22.11
N VAL A 176 -25.83 12.48 -23.10
CA VAL A 176 -26.34 12.64 -24.48
C VAL A 176 -27.86 12.50 -24.53
N ARG A 177 -28.43 11.53 -23.82
CA ARG A 177 -29.90 11.37 -23.75
C ARG A 177 -30.60 12.56 -23.12
N GLN A 178 -30.03 13.15 -22.08
CA GLN A 178 -30.57 14.35 -21.44
C GLN A 178 -30.47 15.54 -22.36
N GLY A 179 -29.32 15.79 -22.99
CA GLY A 179 -29.15 16.88 -23.95
C GLY A 179 -30.12 16.80 -25.14
N VAL A 180 -30.38 15.60 -25.67
CA VAL A 180 -31.38 15.39 -26.74
C VAL A 180 -32.81 15.68 -26.25
N ARG A 181 -33.14 15.32 -25.01
CA ARG A 181 -34.49 15.64 -24.42
C ARG A 181 -34.67 17.14 -24.22
N GLU A 182 -33.67 17.81 -23.70
CA GLU A 182 -33.70 19.28 -23.48
C GLU A 182 -33.78 20.04 -24.81
N ALA A 183 -33.01 19.62 -25.82
CA ALA A 183 -33.10 20.20 -27.16
C ALA A 183 -34.51 20.02 -27.79
N ARG A 184 -35.12 18.86 -27.63
CA ARG A 184 -36.47 18.61 -28.12
C ARG A 184 -37.54 19.42 -27.36
N ALA A 185 -37.35 19.64 -26.05
CA ALA A 185 -38.27 20.47 -25.26
C ALA A 185 -38.19 21.96 -25.63
N HIS A 186 -37.07 22.45 -26.10
CA HIS A 186 -36.90 23.84 -26.58
C HIS A 186 -37.37 24.04 -28.01
N CYS A 187 -37.53 23.01 -28.80
CA CYS A 187 -37.99 23.06 -30.19
C CYS A 187 -39.51 22.72 -30.33
N ALA A 188 -40.22 22.50 -29.23
CA ALA A 188 -41.68 22.33 -29.26
C ALA A 188 -42.35 23.72 -29.28
N PRO A 189 -43.24 24.04 -30.28
CA PRO A 189 -43.88 25.32 -30.43
C PRO A 189 -44.89 25.59 -29.29
#